data_c517ccf30f995411282de5a10fabfa8c
#
_entry.id   c517ccf30f995411282de5a10fabfa8c
#
_cell.length_a   1.000
_cell.length_b   1.000
_cell.length_c   1.000
_cell.angle_alpha   90.00
_cell.angle_beta   90.00
_cell.angle_gamma   90.00
#
_symmetry.space_group_name_H-M   'P 1'
#
loop_
_entity.id
_entity.type
_entity.pdbx_description
1 polymer ?
#
loop_
_entity_poly.entity_id
_entity_poly.type
_entity_poly.pdbx_seq_one_letter_code
_entity_poly.pdbx_strand_id
1 'polypeptide(L)'
;MRSEPLKSFIATNRFGNSRTEVFDRKRSHGAGDFDAASLPKRAHLALLLALFVAIFIVTPRNPLLPARGTAAAVAPRPLLSTRAVNGSVMGVEAVGMTVSDLDRSVDFFTKVLSFEKVSEVEVDGSEYEHLEGLFGLRMRVARMKLGDEFIELTEYLAPKGRPVPVDSRSNDRWFQHIAIITTDMDKAYAWLRLNRVQHASSGPQTLPLTIKPAAGIRAFYFKDPDGHALEVLQFPPDKGAAKWHQPSDKLFLGVDHTAIVVSDTDASLKFYRDMLGFNVAGESENYGSEQEHLNNVFGARLHITAIRAVSGPGIEFLEYLAPRDGRPAPADERANDLIHWQTRLVTANVMSIAGALEGKYRFVSSGVTSLPDSRLGFQRGVLVRDPDGHVMQLTER
;
A
#
# COMPACT_ATOMS: atom_id res chain seq x y z
N MET A 1 9.42 -68.24 -15.44
CA MET A 1 8.15 -69.02 -15.33
C MET A 1 7.03 -68.01 -15.11
N ARG A 2 6.16 -67.92 -16.12
CA ARG A 2 4.76 -67.52 -16.16
C ARG A 2 4.37 -66.27 -15.36
N SER A 3 4.15 -65.05 -15.96
CA SER A 3 3.04 -64.62 -16.83
C SER A 3 1.67 -64.82 -16.19
N GLU A 4 0.95 -63.75 -15.85
CA GLU A 4 -0.24 -63.21 -16.52
C GLU A 4 -1.19 -62.45 -15.58
N PRO A 5 -2.28 -61.76 -16.05
CA PRO A 5 -2.32 -60.31 -16.21
C PRO A 5 -3.56 -59.65 -15.61
N LEU A 6 -3.63 -58.34 -15.88
CA LEU A 6 -4.77 -57.37 -15.82
C LEU A 6 -6.20 -57.94 -15.72
N LYS A 7 -7.03 -57.30 -14.90
CA LYS A 7 -8.47 -57.08 -15.22
C LYS A 7 -8.92 -55.64 -14.92
N SER A 8 -9.27 -54.96 -15.98
CA SER A 8 -10.06 -53.74 -16.04
C SER A 8 -11.48 -53.98 -15.51
N PHE A 9 -12.03 -53.00 -14.77
CA PHE A 9 -13.48 -52.90 -14.56
C PHE A 9 -13.95 -51.56 -15.09
N ILE A 10 -14.60 -51.63 -16.26
CA ILE A 10 -15.49 -50.62 -16.82
C ILE A 10 -16.87 -50.91 -16.23
N ALA A 11 -17.45 -49.94 -15.58
CA ALA A 11 -18.89 -49.93 -15.27
C ALA A 11 -19.53 -48.75 -15.96
N THR A 12 -20.16 -49.05 -17.08
CA THR A 12 -21.17 -48.26 -17.75
C THR A 12 -22.48 -48.30 -16.92
N ASN A 13 -23.08 -47.17 -16.66
CA ASN A 13 -24.50 -47.13 -16.38
C ASN A 13 -25.22 -46.07 -17.22
N ARG A 14 -26.26 -46.54 -17.86
CA ARG A 14 -27.14 -45.89 -18.83
C ARG A 14 -28.42 -45.37 -18.16
N PHE A 15 -28.92 -44.27 -18.73
CA PHE A 15 -30.32 -43.89 -18.88
C PHE A 15 -31.10 -43.23 -17.73
N GLY A 16 -31.63 -42.06 -18.05
CA GLY A 16 -32.71 -41.36 -17.40
C GLY A 16 -33.09 -40.07 -18.08
N ASN A 17 -33.75 -40.16 -19.25
CA ASN A 17 -34.42 -39.05 -19.91
C ASN A 17 -35.66 -38.62 -19.10
N SER A 18 -35.89 -37.32 -18.86
CA SER A 18 -37.23 -36.74 -18.86
C SER A 18 -37.24 -35.23 -19.00
N ARG A 19 -37.74 -34.83 -20.16
CA ARG A 19 -38.76 -33.82 -20.43
C ARG A 19 -38.46 -32.35 -20.15
N THR A 20 -38.19 -31.68 -21.27
CA THR A 20 -38.54 -30.31 -21.63
C THR A 20 -40.01 -30.00 -21.31
N GLU A 21 -40.25 -28.95 -20.55
CA GLU A 21 -41.50 -28.21 -20.61
C GLU A 21 -41.23 -26.77 -21.04
N VAL A 22 -41.67 -26.51 -22.27
CA VAL A 22 -41.83 -25.22 -22.88
C VAL A 22 -43.14 -24.63 -22.37
N PHE A 23 -43.10 -23.51 -21.66
CA PHE A 23 -44.27 -22.69 -21.41
C PHE A 23 -44.23 -21.46 -22.30
N ASP A 24 -44.96 -21.62 -23.43
CA ASP A 24 -45.41 -20.53 -24.28
C ASP A 24 -46.64 -19.89 -23.59
N ARG A 25 -46.61 -18.60 -23.34
CA ARG A 25 -47.83 -17.83 -23.01
C ARG A 25 -47.91 -16.56 -23.82
N LYS A 26 -48.84 -16.63 -24.76
CA LYS A 26 -49.34 -15.63 -25.66
C LYS A 26 -49.67 -14.28 -24.99
N ARG A 27 -49.43 -13.27 -25.84
CA ARG A 27 -49.94 -11.89 -25.84
C ARG A 27 -51.38 -11.73 -25.40
N SER A 28 -51.68 -10.66 -24.70
CA SER A 28 -52.93 -9.92 -24.87
C SER A 28 -52.62 -8.41 -24.78
N HIS A 29 -53.16 -7.73 -25.77
CA HIS A 29 -53.12 -6.29 -26.00
C HIS A 29 -53.91 -5.54 -24.96
N GLY A 30 -53.44 -4.33 -24.62
CA GLY A 30 -54.18 -3.30 -23.92
C GLY A 30 -53.52 -1.96 -24.26
N ALA A 31 -54.00 -1.35 -25.35
CA ALA A 31 -53.71 0.03 -25.66
C ALA A 31 -54.52 0.94 -24.75
N GLY A 32 -53.87 1.93 -24.20
CA GLY A 32 -54.48 3.01 -23.47
C GLY A 32 -53.76 4.28 -23.77
N ASP A 33 -54.25 4.98 -24.79
CA ASP A 33 -53.89 6.38 -25.07
C ASP A 33 -54.21 7.25 -23.86
N PHE A 34 -53.28 8.08 -23.45
CA PHE A 34 -53.57 9.30 -22.75
C PHE A 34 -52.79 10.49 -23.30
N ASP A 35 -53.59 11.39 -23.68
CA ASP A 35 -53.46 12.65 -24.36
C ASP A 35 -52.37 13.58 -23.79
N ALA A 36 -51.72 14.27 -24.72
CA ALA A 36 -50.94 15.43 -24.46
C ALA A 36 -51.83 16.67 -24.38
N ALA A 37 -51.90 17.29 -23.22
CA ALA A 37 -52.37 18.68 -23.18
C ALA A 37 -51.80 19.47 -22.02
N SER A 38 -51.21 20.60 -22.44
CA SER A 38 -51.20 21.93 -21.86
C SER A 38 -50.22 22.28 -20.75
N LEU A 39 -49.17 22.96 -21.24
CA LEU A 39 -48.46 24.03 -20.52
C LEU A 39 -49.40 25.25 -20.30
N PRO A 40 -49.21 26.04 -19.26
CA PRO A 40 -49.31 27.47 -19.40
C PRO A 40 -47.96 28.20 -19.26
N LYS A 41 -47.73 29.04 -20.23
CA LYS A 41 -46.70 30.09 -20.26
C LYS A 41 -47.12 31.26 -19.32
N ARG A 42 -46.07 31.93 -18.85
CA ARG A 42 -45.97 33.31 -18.37
C ARG A 42 -46.08 33.55 -16.87
N ALA A 43 -44.92 33.99 -16.29
CA ALA A 43 -44.85 35.35 -15.82
C ALA A 43 -43.38 35.77 -15.64
N HIS A 44 -43.00 36.74 -16.46
CA HIS A 44 -41.83 37.60 -16.25
C HIS A 44 -42.11 38.49 -15.05
N LEU A 45 -41.13 38.61 -14.14
CA LEU A 45 -40.97 39.84 -13.39
C LEU A 45 -39.49 40.11 -13.16
N ALA A 46 -39.01 41.09 -13.88
CA ALA A 46 -37.76 41.79 -13.66
C ALA A 46 -37.88 42.71 -12.44
N LEU A 47 -36.86 42.75 -11.60
CA LEU A 47 -36.66 43.89 -10.69
C LEU A 47 -35.15 44.12 -10.54
N LEU A 48 -34.65 45.03 -11.31
CA LEU A 48 -33.90 46.26 -11.07
C LEU A 48 -32.92 46.27 -9.88
N LEU A 49 -31.68 46.31 -10.29
CA LEU A 49 -30.55 47.17 -9.90
C LEU A 49 -30.81 48.20 -8.80
N ALA A 50 -29.99 48.17 -7.76
CA ALA A 50 -29.61 49.36 -7.02
C ALA A 50 -28.11 49.35 -6.74
N LEU A 51 -27.39 50.12 -7.53
CA LEU A 51 -25.99 50.51 -7.43
C LEU A 51 -25.89 51.54 -6.27
N PHE A 52 -25.05 51.28 -5.26
CA PHE A 52 -24.51 52.34 -4.41
C PHE A 52 -22.99 52.33 -4.52
N VAL A 53 -22.48 53.22 -5.35
CA VAL A 53 -21.09 53.67 -5.38
C VAL A 53 -20.97 54.81 -4.36
N ALA A 54 -20.25 54.60 -3.29
CA ALA A 54 -19.78 55.66 -2.42
C ALA A 54 -18.29 55.89 -2.69
N ILE A 55 -18.02 56.91 -3.47
CA ILE A 55 -16.69 57.48 -3.69
C ILE A 55 -16.34 58.34 -2.46
N PHE A 56 -15.36 57.90 -1.66
CA PHE A 56 -14.69 58.82 -0.73
C PHE A 56 -13.32 59.20 -1.31
N ILE A 57 -13.26 60.43 -1.81
CA ILE A 57 -12.01 61.13 -2.11
C ILE A 57 -11.44 61.61 -0.79
N VAL A 58 -10.30 61.09 -0.36
CA VAL A 58 -9.49 61.68 0.72
C VAL A 58 -8.12 62.02 0.14
N THR A 59 -7.87 63.33 0.11
CA THR A 59 -6.60 63.97 -0.27
C THR A 59 -5.46 63.61 0.69
N PRO A 60 -4.23 63.56 0.21
CA PRO A 60 -3.08 63.21 1.06
C PRO A 60 -2.61 64.44 1.87
N ARG A 61 -2.53 64.25 3.17
CA ARG A 61 -1.74 65.14 4.05
C ARG A 61 -0.50 64.36 4.49
N ASN A 62 0.68 64.79 4.00
CA ASN A 62 1.96 64.43 4.57
C ASN A 62 2.13 65.03 5.97
N PRO A 63 2.63 64.29 6.94
CA PRO A 63 3.58 64.84 7.88
C PRO A 63 4.87 64.04 7.94
N LEU A 64 5.96 64.75 7.69
CA LEU A 64 7.30 64.68 8.27
C LEU A 64 7.70 63.38 8.99
N LEU A 65 8.71 62.71 8.43
CA LEU A 65 9.51 61.66 9.02
C LEU A 65 10.21 62.09 10.32
N PRO A 66 10.31 61.24 11.31
CA PRO A 66 11.46 61.16 12.17
C PRO A 66 12.34 59.95 11.86
N ALA A 67 13.57 60.19 12.15
CA ALA A 67 14.83 59.48 11.93
C ALA A 67 14.84 57.96 12.03
N ARG A 68 15.68 57.41 11.20
CA ARG A 68 16.22 56.04 11.18
C ARG A 68 16.46 55.45 12.56
N GLY A 69 15.61 54.49 12.90
CA GLY A 69 15.98 53.40 13.83
C GLY A 69 16.66 52.28 13.04
N THR A 70 17.87 52.00 13.37
CA THR A 70 18.61 50.83 12.88
C THR A 70 17.86 49.56 13.25
N ALA A 71 17.23 48.88 12.27
CA ALA A 71 16.67 47.57 12.45
C ALA A 71 17.86 46.63 12.74
N ALA A 72 17.94 46.17 13.99
CA ALA A 72 18.84 45.09 14.34
C ALA A 72 18.45 43.86 13.52
N ALA A 73 19.37 43.40 12.65
CA ALA A 73 19.22 42.14 11.93
C ALA A 73 19.01 41.04 12.97
N VAL A 74 17.82 40.46 12.99
CA VAL A 74 17.56 39.22 13.72
C VAL A 74 18.41 38.15 13.04
N ALA A 75 19.48 37.74 13.71
CA ALA A 75 20.29 36.63 13.27
C ALA A 75 19.37 35.40 13.08
N PRO A 76 19.52 34.64 11.99
CA PRO A 76 18.79 33.42 11.82
C PRO A 76 19.07 32.53 13.04
N ARG A 77 18.01 32.12 13.75
CA ARG A 77 18.13 31.10 14.79
C ARG A 77 18.83 29.90 14.17
N PRO A 78 19.91 29.39 14.79
CA PRO A 78 20.49 28.14 14.32
C PRO A 78 19.38 27.10 14.37
N LEU A 79 19.12 26.45 13.23
CA LEU A 79 18.34 25.23 13.19
C LEU A 79 18.97 24.30 14.22
N LEU A 80 18.22 23.98 15.27
CA LEU A 80 18.62 22.96 16.24
C LEU A 80 18.97 21.73 15.39
N SER A 81 20.27 21.46 15.28
CA SER A 81 20.75 20.19 14.77
C SER A 81 20.04 19.12 15.59
N THR A 82 19.05 18.46 15.00
CA THR A 82 18.48 17.24 15.57
C THR A 82 19.65 16.28 15.68
N ARG A 83 20.07 16.06 16.90
CA ARG A 83 21.13 15.10 17.24
C ARG A 83 20.69 13.79 16.63
N ALA A 84 21.38 13.36 15.57
CA ALA A 84 21.12 12.07 14.95
C ALA A 84 21.09 11.03 16.09
N VAL A 85 19.95 10.33 16.26
CA VAL A 85 19.85 9.27 17.24
C VAL A 85 20.94 8.27 16.87
N ASN A 86 21.87 7.99 17.78
CA ASN A 86 22.88 6.95 17.56
C ASN A 86 22.13 5.63 17.29
N GLY A 87 22.09 5.20 16.01
CA GLY A 87 21.40 3.99 15.62
C GLY A 87 20.40 4.15 14.47
N SER A 88 20.45 5.23 13.66
CA SER A 88 19.54 5.43 12.51
C SER A 88 19.44 4.19 11.62
N VAL A 89 18.27 4.02 10.98
CA VAL A 89 18.02 2.98 9.99
C VAL A 89 18.97 3.14 8.80
N MET A 90 19.66 2.06 8.45
CA MET A 90 20.60 2.00 7.32
C MET A 90 19.92 1.64 6.00
N GLY A 91 18.80 0.91 6.07
CA GLY A 91 18.09 0.51 4.86
C GLY A 91 16.80 -0.25 5.15
N VAL A 92 15.96 -0.32 4.12
CA VAL A 92 14.82 -1.25 4.05
C VAL A 92 15.34 -2.52 3.40
N GLU A 93 15.36 -3.62 4.16
CA GLU A 93 15.94 -4.89 3.69
C GLU A 93 14.93 -5.77 2.98
N ALA A 94 13.72 -5.82 3.50
CA ALA A 94 12.63 -6.60 2.93
C ALA A 94 11.27 -6.06 3.37
N VAL A 95 10.23 -6.37 2.60
CA VAL A 95 8.83 -6.16 2.99
C VAL A 95 8.22 -7.52 3.25
N GLY A 96 7.82 -7.79 4.50
CA GLY A 96 7.21 -9.03 4.93
C GLY A 96 5.69 -8.98 4.88
N MET A 97 5.05 -10.08 4.51
CA MET A 97 3.61 -10.26 4.58
C MET A 97 3.26 -11.65 5.11
N THR A 98 2.21 -11.71 5.91
CA THR A 98 1.69 -12.97 6.45
C THR A 98 0.76 -13.64 5.44
N VAL A 99 1.05 -14.89 5.08
CA VAL A 99 0.30 -15.66 4.08
C VAL A 99 -0.37 -16.88 4.71
N SER A 100 -1.49 -17.32 4.13
CA SER A 100 -2.23 -18.47 4.66
C SER A 100 -1.66 -19.82 4.27
N ASP A 101 -0.92 -19.86 3.13
CA ASP A 101 -0.30 -21.06 2.53
C ASP A 101 0.96 -20.61 1.80
N LEU A 102 2.13 -20.97 2.35
CA LEU A 102 3.43 -20.52 1.84
C LEU A 102 3.71 -21.07 0.44
N ASP A 103 3.40 -22.35 0.20
CA ASP A 103 3.71 -22.99 -1.10
C ASP A 103 2.89 -22.34 -2.23
N ARG A 104 1.60 -22.07 -1.99
CA ARG A 104 0.74 -21.35 -2.92
C ARG A 104 1.24 -19.94 -3.19
N SER A 105 1.65 -19.22 -2.15
CA SER A 105 2.15 -17.84 -2.29
C SER A 105 3.49 -17.81 -3.02
N VAL A 106 4.44 -18.70 -2.68
CA VAL A 106 5.71 -18.85 -3.40
C VAL A 106 5.46 -19.14 -4.88
N ASP A 107 4.54 -20.06 -5.19
CA ASP A 107 4.15 -20.38 -6.57
C ASP A 107 3.61 -19.15 -7.31
N PHE A 108 2.75 -18.36 -6.68
CA PHE A 108 2.20 -17.14 -7.25
C PHE A 108 3.31 -16.11 -7.53
N PHE A 109 4.11 -15.77 -6.53
CA PHE A 109 5.18 -14.79 -6.69
C PHE A 109 6.24 -15.23 -7.71
N THR A 110 6.53 -16.52 -7.79
CA THR A 110 7.52 -17.06 -8.75
C THR A 110 6.94 -17.09 -10.16
N LYS A 111 5.77 -17.72 -10.35
CA LYS A 111 5.23 -18.02 -11.69
C LYS A 111 4.55 -16.80 -12.33
N VAL A 112 3.93 -15.93 -11.52
CA VAL A 112 3.17 -14.78 -12.02
C VAL A 112 4.02 -13.50 -12.02
N LEU A 113 4.83 -13.29 -10.98
CA LEU A 113 5.54 -12.02 -10.76
C LEU A 113 7.07 -12.14 -10.94
N SER A 114 7.56 -13.34 -11.31
CA SER A 114 8.98 -13.60 -11.62
C SER A 114 9.94 -13.41 -10.43
N PHE A 115 9.45 -13.51 -9.20
CA PHE A 115 10.33 -13.58 -8.04
C PHE A 115 11.10 -14.92 -7.99
N GLU A 116 12.28 -14.89 -7.41
CA GLU A 116 13.11 -16.04 -7.14
C GLU A 116 13.06 -16.38 -5.65
N LYS A 117 12.75 -17.64 -5.27
CA LYS A 117 12.87 -18.07 -3.88
C LYS A 117 14.35 -18.24 -3.52
N VAL A 118 14.83 -17.44 -2.57
CA VAL A 118 16.24 -17.44 -2.13
C VAL A 118 16.46 -18.42 -0.99
N SER A 119 15.54 -18.44 -0.03
CA SER A 119 15.63 -19.33 1.13
C SER A 119 14.24 -19.63 1.67
N GLU A 120 14.15 -20.70 2.44
CA GLU A 120 12.98 -21.03 3.23
C GLU A 120 13.44 -21.65 4.54
N VAL A 121 12.85 -21.24 5.64
CA VAL A 121 13.15 -21.76 6.98
C VAL A 121 11.87 -21.98 7.76
N GLU A 122 11.89 -22.98 8.64
CA GLU A 122 10.85 -23.18 9.65
C GLU A 122 11.47 -22.90 11.02
N VAL A 123 10.76 -22.10 11.83
CA VAL A 123 11.19 -21.70 13.16
C VAL A 123 10.07 -21.85 14.19
N ASP A 124 10.46 -22.15 15.41
CA ASP A 124 9.65 -22.22 16.62
C ASP A 124 10.50 -21.89 17.85
N GLY A 125 9.90 -21.75 19.00
CA GLY A 125 10.58 -21.49 20.27
C GLY A 125 10.31 -20.12 20.85
N SER A 126 10.68 -19.97 22.12
CA SER A 126 10.34 -18.82 22.96
C SER A 126 10.85 -17.48 22.43
N GLU A 127 12.02 -17.48 21.79
CA GLU A 127 12.64 -16.27 21.23
C GLU A 127 11.81 -15.72 20.06
N TYR A 128 11.34 -16.63 19.20
CA TYR A 128 10.44 -16.25 18.09
C TYR A 128 9.06 -15.84 18.60
N GLU A 129 8.55 -16.49 19.65
CA GLU A 129 7.31 -16.10 20.34
C GLU A 129 7.39 -14.67 20.89
N HIS A 130 8.52 -14.34 21.54
CA HIS A 130 8.77 -13.01 22.06
C HIS A 130 8.91 -11.96 20.97
N LEU A 131 9.58 -12.31 19.86
CA LEU A 131 9.75 -11.42 18.70
C LEU A 131 8.40 -11.07 18.07
N GLU A 132 7.58 -12.09 17.77
CA GLU A 132 6.30 -11.93 17.06
C GLU A 132 5.11 -11.65 18.00
N GLY A 133 5.33 -11.70 19.31
CA GLY A 133 4.28 -11.49 20.32
C GLY A 133 3.19 -12.57 20.31
N LEU A 134 3.54 -13.81 19.92
CA LEU A 134 2.61 -14.93 19.74
C LEU A 134 3.09 -16.16 20.52
N PHE A 135 2.24 -16.64 21.45
CA PHE A 135 2.52 -17.86 22.20
C PHE A 135 2.21 -19.11 21.37
N GLY A 136 3.05 -20.14 21.50
CA GLY A 136 2.92 -21.41 20.76
C GLY A 136 3.23 -21.27 19.27
N LEU A 137 4.08 -20.32 18.91
CA LEU A 137 4.44 -20.00 17.55
C LEU A 137 5.17 -21.16 16.87
N ARG A 138 4.75 -21.47 15.66
CA ARG A 138 5.51 -22.23 14.67
C ARG A 138 5.23 -21.60 13.30
N MET A 139 6.28 -21.16 12.59
CA MET A 139 6.11 -20.46 11.31
C MET A 139 7.15 -20.89 10.28
N ARG A 140 6.78 -20.82 9.01
CA ARG A 140 7.66 -20.93 7.84
C ARG A 140 7.85 -19.54 7.25
N VAL A 141 9.08 -19.23 6.88
CA VAL A 141 9.42 -17.96 6.23
C VAL A 141 10.17 -18.25 4.95
N ALA A 142 9.64 -17.78 3.81
CA ALA A 142 10.33 -17.80 2.53
C ALA A 142 10.80 -16.39 2.17
N ARG A 143 12.08 -16.27 1.86
CA ARG A 143 12.66 -15.03 1.34
C ARG A 143 12.66 -15.08 -0.19
N MET A 144 12.03 -14.10 -0.80
CA MET A 144 11.84 -13.99 -2.24
C MET A 144 12.59 -12.77 -2.76
N LYS A 145 13.16 -12.85 -3.97
CA LYS A 145 13.93 -11.77 -4.61
C LYS A 145 13.37 -11.40 -5.97
N LEU A 146 13.27 -10.11 -6.24
CA LEU A 146 13.03 -9.58 -7.59
C LEU A 146 13.96 -8.38 -7.82
N GLY A 147 14.81 -8.45 -8.86
CA GLY A 147 15.89 -7.48 -9.04
C GLY A 147 16.87 -7.50 -7.87
N ASP A 148 17.01 -6.36 -7.19
CA ASP A 148 17.86 -6.24 -5.99
C ASP A 148 17.05 -6.29 -4.70
N GLU A 149 15.71 -6.26 -4.77
CA GLU A 149 14.83 -6.12 -3.63
C GLU A 149 14.31 -7.49 -3.15
N PHE A 150 13.94 -7.53 -1.87
CA PHE A 150 13.43 -8.73 -1.21
C PHE A 150 12.06 -8.49 -0.61
N ILE A 151 11.26 -9.55 -0.65
CA ILE A 151 10.07 -9.69 0.19
C ILE A 151 10.19 -10.95 1.04
N GLU A 152 9.44 -11.03 2.13
CA GLU A 152 9.36 -12.21 2.98
C GLU A 152 7.90 -12.65 3.11
N LEU A 153 7.66 -13.91 2.83
CA LEU A 153 6.35 -14.54 2.96
C LEU A 153 6.39 -15.41 4.22
N THR A 154 5.53 -15.09 5.20
CA THR A 154 5.49 -15.81 6.48
C THR A 154 4.18 -16.56 6.62
N GLU A 155 4.23 -17.87 6.71
CA GLU A 155 3.09 -18.72 7.08
C GLU A 155 3.20 -19.14 8.55
N TYR A 156 2.21 -18.73 9.35
CA TYR A 156 2.07 -19.24 10.71
C TYR A 156 1.36 -20.60 10.68
N LEU A 157 2.12 -21.66 10.93
CA LEU A 157 1.58 -23.02 11.04
C LEU A 157 0.72 -23.15 12.29
N ALA A 158 1.13 -22.50 13.39
CA ALA A 158 0.40 -22.36 14.65
C ALA A 158 0.84 -21.06 15.37
N PRO A 159 -0.09 -20.34 16.00
CA PRO A 159 -1.54 -20.37 15.74
C PRO A 159 -1.87 -19.75 14.37
N LYS A 160 -2.92 -20.22 13.72
CA LYS A 160 -3.42 -19.57 12.49
C LYS A 160 -4.10 -18.25 12.83
N GLY A 161 -3.96 -17.27 11.94
CA GLY A 161 -4.57 -15.94 12.08
C GLY A 161 -5.86 -15.76 11.28
N ARG A 162 -6.39 -14.55 11.33
CA ARG A 162 -7.61 -14.15 10.64
C ARG A 162 -7.33 -13.81 9.17
N PRO A 163 -8.28 -14.08 8.26
CA PRO A 163 -8.14 -13.70 6.85
C PRO A 163 -8.23 -12.18 6.68
N VAL A 164 -7.76 -11.69 5.53
CA VAL A 164 -8.01 -10.30 5.10
C VAL A 164 -9.52 -10.07 5.05
N PRO A 165 -10.08 -9.01 5.67
CA PRO A 165 -11.49 -8.72 5.57
C PRO A 165 -11.93 -8.56 4.12
N VAL A 166 -12.99 -9.25 3.71
CA VAL A 166 -13.48 -9.27 2.32
C VAL A 166 -13.92 -7.90 1.80
N ASP A 167 -14.27 -7.00 2.70
CA ASP A 167 -14.69 -5.63 2.45
C ASP A 167 -13.57 -4.60 2.62
N SER A 168 -12.30 -5.06 2.69
CA SER A 168 -11.13 -4.16 2.77
C SER A 168 -11.08 -3.22 1.58
N ARG A 169 -10.85 -1.94 1.86
CA ARG A 169 -10.74 -0.87 0.87
C ARG A 169 -9.31 -0.30 0.86
N SER A 170 -8.93 0.33 -0.25
CA SER A 170 -7.59 0.91 -0.39
C SER A 170 -7.36 2.14 0.50
N ASN A 171 -8.39 2.68 1.16
CA ASN A 171 -8.26 3.76 2.13
C ASN A 171 -8.36 3.30 3.60
N ASP A 172 -8.52 2.00 3.87
CA ASP A 172 -8.42 1.48 5.24
C ASP A 172 -6.97 1.58 5.73
N ARG A 173 -6.75 1.90 7.03
CA ARG A 173 -5.41 2.18 7.57
C ARG A 173 -4.52 0.94 7.72
N TRP A 174 -5.05 -0.26 7.52
CA TRP A 174 -4.22 -1.46 7.40
C TRP A 174 -3.82 -1.76 5.95
N PHE A 175 -4.26 -0.91 4.98
CA PHE A 175 -3.87 -1.09 3.59
C PHE A 175 -2.37 -0.86 3.43
N GLN A 176 -1.74 -1.85 2.87
CA GLN A 176 -0.35 -1.81 2.45
C GLN A 176 -0.21 -2.51 1.11
N HIS A 177 0.72 -2.05 0.27
CA HIS A 177 1.12 -2.75 -0.96
C HIS A 177 2.62 -2.64 -1.19
N ILE A 178 3.14 -3.47 -2.09
CA ILE A 178 4.43 -3.30 -2.74
C ILE A 178 4.22 -2.88 -4.19
N ALA A 179 5.04 -1.92 -4.67
CA ALA A 179 5.02 -1.45 -6.05
C ALA A 179 6.09 -2.15 -6.88
N ILE A 180 5.65 -3.03 -7.78
CA ILE A 180 6.49 -3.85 -8.66
C ILE A 180 6.64 -3.09 -9.98
N ILE A 181 7.89 -2.78 -10.35
CA ILE A 181 8.17 -2.05 -11.58
C ILE A 181 8.08 -2.97 -12.78
N THR A 182 7.34 -2.50 -13.80
CA THR A 182 7.25 -3.17 -15.11
C THR A 182 7.87 -2.35 -16.23
N THR A 183 8.43 -3.05 -17.21
CA THR A 183 8.94 -2.44 -18.45
C THR A 183 7.81 -2.03 -19.41
N ASP A 184 6.64 -2.69 -19.32
CA ASP A 184 5.51 -2.49 -20.23
C ASP A 184 4.19 -2.80 -19.50
N MET A 185 3.43 -1.76 -19.18
CA MET A 185 2.16 -1.89 -18.45
C MET A 185 1.11 -2.70 -19.23
N ASP A 186 1.06 -2.56 -20.54
CA ASP A 186 0.04 -3.25 -21.33
C ASP A 186 0.31 -4.76 -21.38
N LYS A 187 1.58 -5.15 -21.53
CA LYS A 187 1.99 -6.56 -21.43
C LYS A 187 1.81 -7.10 -20.00
N ALA A 188 2.19 -6.34 -18.98
CA ALA A 188 2.00 -6.75 -17.59
C ALA A 188 0.52 -6.97 -17.26
N TYR A 189 -0.33 -6.05 -17.66
CA TYR A 189 -1.78 -6.19 -17.46
C TYR A 189 -2.37 -7.38 -18.21
N ALA A 190 -1.99 -7.59 -19.48
CA ALA A 190 -2.42 -8.76 -20.24
C ALA A 190 -1.98 -10.08 -19.58
N TRP A 191 -0.74 -10.12 -19.08
CA TRP A 191 -0.19 -11.26 -18.34
C TRP A 191 -0.92 -11.54 -17.03
N LEU A 192 -1.17 -10.50 -16.22
CA LEU A 192 -1.91 -10.62 -14.97
C LEU A 192 -3.35 -11.11 -15.21
N ARG A 193 -4.02 -10.62 -16.27
CA ARG A 193 -5.35 -11.12 -16.67
C ARG A 193 -5.32 -12.60 -17.08
N LEU A 194 -4.31 -13.01 -17.83
CA LEU A 194 -4.13 -14.43 -18.23
C LEU A 194 -4.00 -15.32 -16.99
N ASN A 195 -3.30 -14.83 -15.95
CA ASN A 195 -3.15 -15.51 -14.68
C ASN A 195 -4.33 -15.29 -13.71
N ARG A 196 -5.41 -14.65 -14.16
CA ARG A 196 -6.67 -14.48 -13.43
C ARG A 196 -6.52 -13.82 -12.06
N VAL A 197 -5.60 -12.85 -11.94
CA VAL A 197 -5.47 -12.08 -10.70
C VAL A 197 -6.75 -11.31 -10.40
N GLN A 198 -7.08 -11.15 -9.12
CA GLN A 198 -8.19 -10.32 -8.71
C GLN A 198 -7.81 -8.85 -8.83
N HIS A 199 -8.61 -8.06 -9.54
CA HIS A 199 -8.41 -6.62 -9.65
C HIS A 199 -8.74 -5.92 -8.33
N ALA A 200 -7.92 -4.94 -7.95
CA ALA A 200 -8.25 -3.94 -6.94
C ALA A 200 -8.56 -2.59 -7.60
N SER A 201 -7.82 -2.20 -8.65
CA SER A 201 -8.19 -1.11 -9.55
C SER A 201 -9.25 -1.54 -10.56
N SER A 202 -9.97 -0.58 -11.14
CA SER A 202 -10.88 -0.84 -12.28
C SER A 202 -10.13 -1.28 -13.54
N GLY A 203 -8.85 -0.91 -13.67
CA GLY A 203 -7.91 -1.22 -14.75
C GLY A 203 -6.66 -0.36 -14.61
N PRO A 204 -5.64 -0.52 -15.48
CA PRO A 204 -4.47 0.34 -15.50
C PRO A 204 -4.86 1.82 -15.69
N GLN A 205 -4.29 2.70 -14.86
CA GLN A 205 -4.48 4.14 -14.92
C GLN A 205 -3.19 4.81 -15.37
N THR A 206 -3.29 5.93 -16.07
CA THR A 206 -2.17 6.82 -16.36
C THR A 206 -2.42 8.14 -15.66
N LEU A 207 -1.59 8.48 -14.68
CA LEU A 207 -1.79 9.69 -13.89
C LEU A 207 -1.65 10.95 -14.78
N PRO A 208 -2.56 11.93 -14.60
CA PRO A 208 -2.69 13.05 -15.52
C PRO A 208 -1.50 14.02 -15.44
N LEU A 209 -1.20 14.71 -16.54
CA LEU A 209 -0.10 15.66 -16.65
C LEU A 209 -0.26 16.88 -15.73
N THR A 210 -1.45 17.11 -15.21
CA THR A 210 -1.75 18.18 -14.24
C THR A 210 -1.15 17.92 -12.86
N ILE A 211 -0.94 16.64 -12.50
CA ILE A 211 -0.27 16.22 -11.26
C ILE A 211 1.21 16.07 -11.56
N LYS A 212 1.93 17.18 -11.63
CA LYS A 212 3.33 17.21 -12.10
C LYS A 212 4.26 16.16 -11.50
N PRO A 213 4.28 15.92 -10.15
CA PRO A 213 5.16 14.91 -9.58
C PRO A 213 4.85 13.48 -10.07
N ALA A 214 3.58 13.16 -10.30
CA ALA A 214 3.13 11.83 -10.71
C ALA A 214 2.75 11.73 -12.20
N ALA A 215 2.90 12.81 -12.98
CA ALA A 215 2.48 12.90 -14.38
C ALA A 215 3.05 11.77 -15.24
N GLY A 216 2.16 11.06 -15.95
CA GLY A 216 2.54 9.99 -16.87
C GLY A 216 2.93 8.66 -16.22
N ILE A 217 2.96 8.56 -14.89
CA ILE A 217 3.11 7.28 -14.19
C ILE A 217 1.89 6.42 -14.52
N ARG A 218 2.13 5.17 -14.89
CA ARG A 218 1.08 4.16 -15.11
C ARG A 218 1.08 3.18 -13.95
N ALA A 219 -0.10 2.90 -13.41
CA ALA A 219 -0.26 2.05 -12.23
C ALA A 219 -1.51 1.16 -12.34
N PHE A 220 -1.45 0.01 -11.68
CA PHE A 220 -2.56 -0.94 -11.60
C PHE A 220 -2.47 -1.73 -10.30
N TYR A 221 -3.52 -1.69 -9.48
CA TYR A 221 -3.62 -2.49 -8.26
C TYR A 221 -4.37 -3.79 -8.51
N PHE A 222 -3.83 -4.86 -7.98
CA PHE A 222 -4.41 -6.20 -8.01
C PHE A 222 -4.15 -6.90 -6.66
N LYS A 223 -4.67 -8.11 -6.51
CA LYS A 223 -4.51 -8.87 -5.27
C LYS A 223 -3.79 -10.18 -5.53
N ASP A 224 -3.00 -10.59 -4.53
CA ASP A 224 -2.45 -11.93 -4.43
C ASP A 224 -3.53 -12.97 -4.03
N PRO A 225 -3.22 -14.28 -3.93
CA PRO A 225 -4.19 -15.30 -3.54
C PRO A 225 -4.81 -15.15 -2.15
N ASP A 226 -4.18 -14.40 -1.23
CA ASP A 226 -4.67 -14.14 0.12
C ASP A 226 -5.44 -12.84 0.24
N GLY A 227 -5.43 -12.02 -0.82
CA GLY A 227 -6.13 -10.74 -0.86
C GLY A 227 -5.25 -9.53 -0.53
N HIS A 228 -3.94 -9.70 -0.38
CA HIS A 228 -3.00 -8.58 -0.23
C HIS A 228 -2.98 -7.72 -1.48
N ALA A 229 -2.96 -6.41 -1.31
CA ALA A 229 -2.83 -5.49 -2.42
C ALA A 229 -1.40 -5.47 -2.95
N LEU A 230 -1.27 -5.53 -4.27
CA LEU A 230 -0.03 -5.40 -5.01
C LEU A 230 -0.21 -4.34 -6.08
N GLU A 231 0.85 -3.62 -6.40
CA GLU A 231 0.86 -2.64 -7.48
C GLU A 231 1.84 -3.08 -8.57
N VAL A 232 1.43 -2.93 -9.83
CA VAL A 232 2.36 -2.84 -10.97
C VAL A 232 2.45 -1.39 -11.38
N LEU A 233 3.68 -0.88 -11.51
CA LEU A 233 3.96 0.50 -11.81
C LEU A 233 4.97 0.64 -12.94
N GLN A 234 4.69 1.56 -13.88
CA GLN A 234 5.60 1.93 -14.95
C GLN A 234 5.89 3.42 -14.89
N PHE A 235 7.16 3.77 -14.75
CA PHE A 235 7.60 5.15 -14.81
C PHE A 235 7.74 5.65 -16.25
N PRO A 236 7.35 6.91 -16.55
CA PRO A 236 7.77 7.58 -17.78
C PRO A 236 9.28 7.87 -17.75
N PRO A 237 9.91 8.18 -18.90
CA PRO A 237 11.37 8.30 -19.03
C PRO A 237 12.04 9.34 -18.09
N ASP A 238 11.27 10.32 -17.62
CA ASP A 238 11.75 11.43 -16.77
C ASP A 238 11.51 11.20 -15.26
N LYS A 239 10.98 10.03 -14.84
CA LYS A 239 10.66 9.73 -13.44
C LYS A 239 11.20 8.36 -13.00
N GLY A 240 11.24 8.15 -11.70
CA GLY A 240 11.76 6.92 -11.11
C GLY A 240 13.30 6.86 -11.09
N ALA A 241 13.84 5.82 -10.49
CA ALA A 241 15.28 5.60 -10.42
C ALA A 241 15.85 5.17 -11.77
N ALA A 242 17.08 5.60 -12.08
CA ALA A 242 17.76 5.29 -13.35
C ALA A 242 17.83 3.77 -13.66
N LYS A 243 17.87 2.92 -12.63
CA LYS A 243 17.88 1.47 -12.80
C LYS A 243 16.61 0.93 -13.46
N TRP A 244 15.48 1.62 -13.32
CA TRP A 244 14.19 1.22 -13.92
C TRP A 244 14.10 1.50 -15.42
N HIS A 245 15.05 2.27 -15.97
CA HIS A 245 15.11 2.64 -17.39
C HIS A 245 16.22 1.91 -18.15
N GLN A 246 16.90 0.97 -17.50
CA GLN A 246 17.90 0.15 -18.19
C GLN A 246 17.21 -0.85 -19.12
N PRO A 247 17.76 -1.09 -20.32
CA PRO A 247 17.25 -2.11 -21.23
C PRO A 247 17.14 -3.47 -20.53
N SER A 248 15.98 -4.11 -20.64
CA SER A 248 15.72 -5.42 -20.03
C SER A 248 14.73 -6.21 -20.88
N ASP A 249 14.93 -7.51 -20.96
CA ASP A 249 13.99 -8.50 -21.52
C ASP A 249 12.95 -8.98 -20.47
N LYS A 250 13.17 -8.62 -19.20
CA LYS A 250 12.26 -8.96 -18.09
C LYS A 250 11.03 -8.05 -18.12
N LEU A 251 9.87 -8.65 -17.82
CA LEU A 251 8.61 -7.90 -17.67
C LEU A 251 8.56 -7.15 -16.33
N PHE A 252 8.99 -7.80 -15.25
CA PHE A 252 9.06 -7.21 -13.90
C PHE A 252 10.53 -7.05 -13.49
N LEU A 253 10.88 -5.87 -12.95
CA LEU A 253 12.27 -5.48 -12.73
C LEU A 253 12.70 -5.54 -11.26
N GLY A 254 11.80 -5.18 -10.33
CA GLY A 254 12.11 -5.05 -8.92
C GLY A 254 10.96 -4.39 -8.17
N VAL A 255 11.17 -4.07 -6.89
CA VAL A 255 10.23 -3.38 -6.02
C VAL A 255 10.74 -1.96 -5.74
N ASP A 256 10.01 -0.93 -6.17
CA ASP A 256 10.42 0.46 -5.93
C ASP A 256 10.13 0.90 -4.50
N HIS A 257 8.94 0.58 -4.00
CA HIS A 257 8.52 0.98 -2.65
C HIS A 257 7.47 0.02 -2.07
N THR A 258 7.22 0.17 -0.77
CA THR A 258 5.98 -0.24 -0.14
C THR A 258 5.18 1.01 0.22
N ALA A 259 3.85 0.98 0.05
CA ALA A 259 3.00 2.10 0.42
C ALA A 259 2.06 1.71 1.54
N ILE A 260 1.85 2.62 2.48
CA ILE A 260 1.01 2.45 3.66
C ILE A 260 0.01 3.60 3.77
N VAL A 261 -1.22 3.31 4.17
CA VAL A 261 -2.23 4.34 4.43
C VAL A 261 -2.01 4.94 5.82
N VAL A 262 -1.83 6.26 5.86
CA VAL A 262 -1.63 7.00 7.11
C VAL A 262 -2.79 7.97 7.37
N SER A 263 -3.08 8.22 8.65
CA SER A 263 -4.12 9.18 9.05
C SER A 263 -3.63 10.63 9.05
N ASP A 264 -2.32 10.81 9.26
CA ASP A 264 -1.65 12.10 9.42
C ASP A 264 -0.17 11.96 9.04
N THR A 265 0.21 12.59 7.94
CA THR A 265 1.58 12.56 7.41
C THR A 265 2.59 13.15 8.41
N ASP A 266 2.25 14.23 9.13
CA ASP A 266 3.17 14.83 10.09
C ASP A 266 3.43 13.92 11.30
N ALA A 267 2.41 13.18 11.76
CA ALA A 267 2.58 12.18 12.82
C ALA A 267 3.48 11.04 12.35
N SER A 268 3.29 10.56 11.11
CA SER A 268 4.12 9.53 10.51
C SER A 268 5.57 10.01 10.32
N LEU A 269 5.78 11.24 9.86
CA LEU A 269 7.12 11.83 9.72
C LEU A 269 7.87 11.94 11.04
N LYS A 270 7.18 12.18 12.17
CA LYS A 270 7.83 12.14 13.51
C LYS A 270 8.38 10.75 13.82
N PHE A 271 7.69 9.68 13.42
CA PHE A 271 8.18 8.32 13.58
C PHE A 271 9.30 7.99 12.58
N TYR A 272 9.01 8.08 11.28
CA TYR A 272 9.94 7.60 10.25
C TYR A 272 11.14 8.52 10.04
N ARG A 273 10.92 9.84 9.96
CA ARG A 273 12.00 10.81 9.71
C ARG A 273 12.75 11.14 11.00
N ASP A 274 12.03 11.55 12.06
CA ASP A 274 12.68 12.14 13.25
C ASP A 274 13.24 11.07 14.19
N MET A 275 12.61 9.87 14.27
CA MET A 275 13.08 8.77 15.12
C MET A 275 13.91 7.74 14.38
N LEU A 276 13.53 7.38 13.14
CA LEU A 276 14.20 6.33 12.37
C LEU A 276 15.23 6.84 11.36
N GLY A 277 15.21 8.14 11.02
CA GLY A 277 16.21 8.78 10.16
C GLY A 277 15.95 8.67 8.67
N PHE A 278 14.71 8.42 8.24
CA PHE A 278 14.33 8.50 6.83
C PHE A 278 14.37 9.94 6.31
N ASN A 279 14.55 10.08 4.99
CA ASN A 279 14.49 11.35 4.31
C ASN A 279 13.25 11.43 3.42
N VAL A 280 12.58 12.59 3.39
CA VAL A 280 11.51 12.84 2.41
C VAL A 280 12.14 12.98 1.03
N ALA A 281 11.69 12.15 0.10
CA ALA A 281 12.19 12.11 -1.28
C ALA A 281 11.30 12.86 -2.26
N GLY A 282 10.02 13.03 -1.96
CA GLY A 282 9.06 13.75 -2.78
C GLY A 282 7.67 13.71 -2.20
N GLU A 283 6.84 14.62 -2.72
CA GLU A 283 5.43 14.71 -2.33
C GLU A 283 4.56 14.99 -3.57
N SER A 284 3.34 14.50 -3.54
CA SER A 284 2.32 14.83 -4.55
C SER A 284 0.93 14.86 -3.94
N GLU A 285 0.04 15.63 -4.55
CA GLU A 285 -1.39 15.55 -4.27
C GLU A 285 -2.08 14.95 -5.49
N ASN A 286 -2.59 13.73 -5.32
CA ASN A 286 -3.21 12.95 -6.38
C ASN A 286 -4.74 12.97 -6.22
N TYR A 287 -5.45 13.22 -7.31
CA TYR A 287 -6.91 13.31 -7.34
C TYR A 287 -7.44 13.10 -8.78
N GLY A 288 -8.77 13.05 -8.90
CA GLY A 288 -9.46 12.91 -10.18
C GLY A 288 -9.77 11.46 -10.53
N SER A 289 -10.38 11.26 -11.69
CA SER A 289 -10.93 9.98 -12.13
C SER A 289 -9.88 8.86 -12.18
N GLU A 290 -8.67 9.19 -12.63
CA GLU A 290 -7.59 8.22 -12.71
C GLU A 290 -7.18 7.72 -11.34
N GLN A 291 -7.11 8.62 -10.35
CA GLN A 291 -6.79 8.24 -8.97
C GLN A 291 -7.94 7.46 -8.31
N GLU A 292 -9.20 7.87 -8.56
CA GLU A 292 -10.37 7.13 -8.07
C GLU A 292 -10.40 5.70 -8.62
N HIS A 293 -10.15 5.53 -9.92
CA HIS A 293 -10.12 4.23 -10.58
C HIS A 293 -8.91 3.38 -10.16
N LEU A 294 -7.76 4.00 -9.87
CA LEU A 294 -6.57 3.31 -9.36
C LEU A 294 -6.83 2.71 -7.98
N ASN A 295 -7.31 3.54 -7.05
CA ASN A 295 -7.59 3.10 -5.68
C ASN A 295 -8.92 2.35 -5.54
N ASN A 296 -9.82 2.44 -6.55
CA ASN A 296 -11.20 1.98 -6.49
C ASN A 296 -11.94 2.59 -5.28
N VAL A 297 -11.71 3.88 -5.05
CA VAL A 297 -12.30 4.69 -3.98
C VAL A 297 -12.85 5.96 -4.60
N PHE A 298 -14.18 6.11 -4.60
CA PHE A 298 -14.84 7.27 -5.18
C PHE A 298 -14.48 8.56 -4.44
N GLY A 299 -14.15 9.62 -5.19
CA GLY A 299 -13.73 10.91 -4.65
C GLY A 299 -12.32 10.89 -4.03
N ALA A 300 -11.49 9.89 -4.36
CA ALA A 300 -10.15 9.77 -3.79
C ALA A 300 -9.28 11.01 -4.11
N ARG A 301 -8.80 11.65 -3.05
CA ARG A 301 -7.81 12.72 -3.05
C ARG A 301 -6.78 12.40 -1.98
N LEU A 302 -5.55 12.20 -2.39
CA LEU A 302 -4.46 11.75 -1.53
C LEU A 302 -3.34 12.79 -1.48
N HIS A 303 -2.81 13.03 -0.29
CA HIS A 303 -1.46 13.53 -0.13
C HIS A 303 -0.52 12.33 -0.04
N ILE A 304 0.42 12.21 -0.97
CA ILE A 304 1.38 11.12 -1.05
C ILE A 304 2.74 11.68 -0.68
N THR A 305 3.42 11.05 0.29
CA THR A 305 4.77 11.42 0.71
C THR A 305 5.69 10.22 0.59
N ALA A 306 6.64 10.29 -0.32
CA ALA A 306 7.68 9.28 -0.49
C ALA A 306 8.84 9.53 0.46
N ILE A 307 9.24 8.52 1.22
CA ILE A 307 10.41 8.56 2.09
C ILE A 307 11.40 7.46 1.74
N ARG A 308 12.69 7.72 1.95
CA ARG A 308 13.79 6.80 1.63
C ARG A 308 14.75 6.67 2.82
N ALA A 309 15.18 5.45 3.11
CA ALA A 309 16.38 5.19 3.90
C ALA A 309 17.63 5.31 3.01
N VAL A 310 18.82 4.97 3.54
CA VAL A 310 20.07 5.00 2.77
C VAL A 310 20.05 3.97 1.64
N SER A 311 19.39 2.83 1.83
CA SER A 311 19.33 1.74 0.85
C SER A 311 18.00 1.02 0.87
N GLY A 312 17.71 0.25 -0.19
CA GLY A 312 16.50 -0.57 -0.33
C GLY A 312 15.32 0.19 -0.93
N PRO A 313 14.14 -0.44 -0.98
CA PRO A 313 12.90 0.17 -1.47
C PRO A 313 12.46 1.34 -0.59
N GLY A 314 11.65 2.24 -1.17
CA GLY A 314 11.05 3.34 -0.41
C GLY A 314 9.87 2.91 0.44
N ILE A 315 9.38 3.85 1.24
CA ILE A 315 8.07 3.78 1.86
C ILE A 315 7.28 4.99 1.37
N GLU A 316 6.04 4.80 0.95
CA GLU A 316 5.13 5.89 0.60
C GLU A 316 3.98 5.96 1.60
N PHE A 317 3.70 7.17 2.09
CA PHE A 317 2.51 7.46 2.87
C PHE A 317 1.37 7.86 1.94
N LEU A 318 0.22 7.23 2.12
CA LEU A 318 -1.02 7.53 1.42
C LEU A 318 -2.00 8.16 2.41
N GLU A 319 -1.95 9.49 2.59
CA GLU A 319 -2.92 10.19 3.40
C GLU A 319 -4.14 10.56 2.55
N TYR A 320 -5.29 9.92 2.81
CA TYR A 320 -6.54 10.24 2.14
C TYR A 320 -7.11 11.56 2.70
N LEU A 321 -6.98 12.63 1.94
CA LEU A 321 -7.63 13.92 2.23
C LEU A 321 -9.14 13.82 2.03
N ALA A 322 -9.58 12.95 1.09
CA ALA A 322 -10.96 12.56 0.84
C ALA A 322 -11.02 11.18 0.16
N PRO A 323 -12.02 10.33 0.46
CA PRO A 323 -12.82 10.38 1.68
C PRO A 323 -11.98 10.01 2.90
N ARG A 324 -12.30 10.57 4.07
CA ARG A 324 -11.60 10.27 5.34
C ARG A 324 -12.29 9.17 6.16
N ASP A 325 -12.99 8.29 5.49
CA ASP A 325 -13.79 7.21 6.10
C ASP A 325 -13.06 5.86 6.17
N GLY A 326 -11.76 5.85 5.89
CA GLY A 326 -10.89 4.67 6.05
C GLY A 326 -10.88 4.19 7.50
N ARG A 327 -11.11 2.89 7.69
CA ARG A 327 -11.18 2.27 9.02
C ARG A 327 -9.79 2.21 9.66
N PRO A 328 -9.66 2.39 10.99
CA PRO A 328 -8.40 2.18 11.69
C PRO A 328 -8.00 0.70 11.65
N ALA A 329 -6.68 0.42 11.76
CA ALA A 329 -6.21 -0.94 11.95
C ALA A 329 -6.87 -1.55 13.20
N PRO A 330 -7.28 -2.83 13.15
CA PRO A 330 -7.87 -3.50 14.31
C PRO A 330 -6.91 -3.46 15.51
N ALA A 331 -7.40 -3.01 16.67
CA ALA A 331 -6.55 -2.86 17.86
C ALA A 331 -5.99 -4.20 18.38
N ASP A 332 -6.66 -5.31 18.01
CA ASP A 332 -6.32 -6.69 18.35
C ASP A 332 -5.63 -7.46 17.22
N GLU A 333 -5.17 -6.75 16.18
CA GLU A 333 -4.40 -7.34 15.09
C GLU A 333 -3.10 -7.94 15.65
N ARG A 334 -2.77 -9.14 15.14
CA ARG A 334 -1.60 -9.94 15.53
C ARG A 334 -0.74 -10.27 14.32
N ALA A 335 0.50 -10.64 14.57
CA ALA A 335 1.46 -10.98 13.50
C ALA A 335 1.01 -12.14 12.59
N ASN A 336 0.18 -13.06 13.10
CA ASN A 336 -0.38 -14.17 12.32
C ASN A 336 -1.64 -13.83 11.52
N ASP A 337 -2.24 -12.64 11.67
CA ASP A 337 -3.37 -12.22 10.83
C ASP A 337 -2.91 -11.90 9.41
N LEU A 338 -3.71 -12.23 8.39
CA LEU A 338 -3.30 -12.01 6.99
C LEU A 338 -3.25 -10.54 6.58
N ILE A 339 -3.79 -9.62 7.38
CA ILE A 339 -3.59 -8.18 7.18
C ILE A 339 -2.25 -7.68 7.72
N HIS A 340 -1.49 -8.54 8.41
CA HIS A 340 -0.21 -8.16 8.98
C HIS A 340 0.88 -8.10 7.92
N TRP A 341 1.52 -6.94 7.87
CA TRP A 341 2.74 -6.69 7.13
C TRP A 341 3.82 -6.24 8.10
N GLN A 342 5.08 -6.58 7.82
CA GLN A 342 6.21 -6.08 8.59
C GLN A 342 7.34 -5.65 7.66
N THR A 343 7.68 -4.36 7.68
CA THR A 343 8.79 -3.85 6.88
C THR A 343 10.08 -4.00 7.67
N ARG A 344 11.04 -4.79 7.16
CA ARG A 344 12.32 -5.03 7.82
C ARG A 344 13.29 -3.87 7.57
N LEU A 345 13.73 -3.26 8.67
CA LEU A 345 14.66 -2.14 8.70
C LEU A 345 15.96 -2.57 9.38
N VAL A 346 17.07 -2.46 8.67
CA VAL A 346 18.40 -2.76 9.23
C VAL A 346 18.91 -1.55 9.99
N THR A 347 19.41 -1.79 11.21
CA THR A 347 19.97 -0.76 12.08
C THR A 347 21.39 -1.15 12.55
N ALA A 348 22.18 -0.17 12.90
CA ALA A 348 23.49 -0.41 13.51
C ALA A 348 23.38 -0.78 15.01
N ASN A 349 22.27 -0.39 15.67
CA ASN A 349 22.05 -0.64 17.09
C ASN A 349 20.54 -0.65 17.41
N VAL A 350 19.96 -1.84 17.40
CA VAL A 350 18.53 -2.03 17.66
C VAL A 350 18.12 -1.63 19.07
N MET A 351 19.00 -1.84 20.07
CA MET A 351 18.72 -1.47 21.48
C MET A 351 18.56 0.05 21.62
N SER A 352 19.43 0.83 20.96
CA SER A 352 19.38 2.30 21.01
C SER A 352 18.08 2.84 20.43
N ILE A 353 17.65 2.32 19.27
CA ILE A 353 16.41 2.76 18.61
C ILE A 353 15.21 2.31 19.45
N ALA A 354 15.16 1.05 19.89
CA ALA A 354 14.07 0.53 20.71
C ALA A 354 13.88 1.37 21.97
N GLY A 355 14.96 1.69 22.69
CA GLY A 355 14.90 2.56 23.87
C GLY A 355 14.40 3.97 23.58
N ALA A 356 14.71 4.53 22.39
CA ALA A 356 14.19 5.84 21.98
C ALA A 356 12.69 5.82 21.64
N LEU A 357 12.16 4.67 21.22
CA LEU A 357 10.74 4.45 20.87
C LEU A 357 9.90 4.01 22.07
N GLU A 358 10.52 3.43 23.10
CA GLU A 358 9.83 2.91 24.29
C GLU A 358 9.00 4.00 24.98
N GLY A 359 7.78 3.64 25.38
CA GLY A 359 6.82 4.55 26.00
C GLY A 359 6.18 5.58 25.05
N LYS A 360 6.65 5.65 23.80
CA LYS A 360 6.08 6.55 22.77
C LYS A 360 5.27 5.81 21.72
N TYR A 361 5.70 4.58 21.39
CA TYR A 361 5.08 3.75 20.37
C TYR A 361 4.78 2.36 20.91
N ARG A 362 3.83 1.66 20.28
CA ARG A 362 3.40 0.34 20.72
C ARG A 362 4.31 -0.73 20.10
N PHE A 363 4.86 -1.59 20.94
CA PHE A 363 5.63 -2.75 20.51
C PHE A 363 4.69 -3.95 20.28
N VAL A 364 5.01 -4.77 19.28
CA VAL A 364 4.44 -6.11 19.08
C VAL A 364 5.26 -7.10 19.89
N SER A 365 6.59 -7.01 19.78
CA SER A 365 7.53 -7.82 20.57
C SER A 365 7.45 -7.45 22.06
N SER A 366 7.74 -8.41 22.92
CA SER A 366 7.87 -8.17 24.37
C SER A 366 9.09 -7.31 24.76
N GLY A 367 9.99 -7.05 23.81
CA GLY A 367 11.23 -6.30 23.91
C GLY A 367 12.18 -6.66 22.78
N VAL A 368 13.40 -6.09 22.81
CA VAL A 368 14.45 -6.52 21.88
C VAL A 368 14.82 -7.97 22.17
N THR A 369 14.66 -8.83 21.18
CA THR A 369 14.87 -10.27 21.29
C THR A 369 16.16 -10.66 20.56
N SER A 370 17.01 -11.47 21.23
CA SER A 370 18.14 -12.14 20.60
C SER A 370 17.67 -13.50 20.12
N LEU A 371 17.85 -13.79 18.84
CA LEU A 371 17.48 -15.08 18.24
C LEU A 371 18.55 -16.13 18.52
N PRO A 372 18.18 -17.42 18.62
CA PRO A 372 19.11 -18.52 18.89
C PRO A 372 20.09 -18.77 17.73
N ASP A 373 19.73 -18.29 16.54
CA ASP A 373 20.51 -18.44 15.31
C ASP A 373 20.18 -17.32 14.30
N SER A 374 20.84 -17.32 13.16
CA SER A 374 20.67 -16.32 12.09
C SER A 374 19.82 -16.81 10.91
N ARG A 375 19.01 -17.87 11.08
CA ARG A 375 18.20 -18.43 9.97
C ARG A 375 17.26 -17.41 9.33
N LEU A 376 16.74 -16.44 10.12
CA LEU A 376 15.94 -15.32 9.60
C LEU A 376 16.80 -14.18 9.00
N GLY A 377 18.12 -14.32 8.95
CA GLY A 377 19.04 -13.32 8.37
C GLY A 377 19.48 -12.21 9.34
N PHE A 378 19.10 -12.28 10.61
CA PHE A 378 19.51 -11.33 11.67
C PHE A 378 19.64 -12.04 13.02
N GLN A 379 20.31 -11.41 13.96
CA GLN A 379 20.56 -11.97 15.29
C GLN A 379 19.72 -11.33 16.38
N ARG A 380 19.41 -10.05 16.26
CA ARG A 380 18.58 -9.30 17.21
C ARG A 380 17.49 -8.53 16.47
N GLY A 381 16.30 -8.46 17.05
CA GLY A 381 15.21 -7.73 16.45
C GLY A 381 14.12 -7.34 17.42
N VAL A 382 13.27 -6.43 16.97
CA VAL A 382 12.06 -5.98 17.67
C VAL A 382 11.04 -5.50 16.65
N LEU A 383 9.77 -5.76 16.90
CA LEU A 383 8.66 -5.27 16.11
C LEU A 383 7.97 -4.11 16.84
N VAL A 384 7.82 -3.00 16.15
CA VAL A 384 7.19 -1.77 16.67
C VAL A 384 6.17 -1.26 15.67
N ARG A 385 5.06 -0.73 16.17
CA ARG A 385 4.01 -0.13 15.35
C ARG A 385 4.25 1.36 15.17
N ASP A 386 4.01 1.83 13.96
CA ASP A 386 3.90 3.25 13.67
C ASP A 386 2.60 3.85 14.26
N PRO A 387 2.32 5.16 14.09
CA PRO A 387 1.11 5.78 14.62
C PRO A 387 -0.22 5.17 14.14
N ASP A 388 -0.25 4.58 12.94
CA ASP A 388 -1.45 3.98 12.33
C ASP A 388 -1.55 2.47 12.50
N GLY A 389 -0.49 1.83 13.03
CA GLY A 389 -0.47 0.41 13.35
C GLY A 389 0.37 -0.45 12.42
N HIS A 390 0.98 0.12 11.36
CA HIS A 390 1.91 -0.61 10.48
C HIS A 390 3.15 -1.04 11.25
N VAL A 391 3.62 -2.25 10.98
CA VAL A 391 4.71 -2.84 11.76
C VAL A 391 6.06 -2.69 11.06
N MET A 392 7.01 -2.13 11.82
CA MET A 392 8.42 -2.07 11.44
C MET A 392 9.19 -3.12 12.25
N GLN A 393 9.87 -4.02 11.56
CA GLN A 393 10.80 -4.97 12.15
C GLN A 393 12.20 -4.35 12.15
N LEU A 394 12.63 -3.82 13.29
CA LEU A 394 13.98 -3.30 13.45
C LEU A 394 14.94 -4.46 13.73
N THR A 395 16.01 -4.58 12.94
CA THR A 395 16.94 -5.72 13.04
C THR A 395 18.40 -5.27 13.10
N GLU A 396 19.20 -6.09 13.75
CA GLU A 396 20.67 -5.96 13.84
C GLU A 396 21.28 -7.33 13.46
N ARG A 397 22.29 -7.31 12.61
CA ARG A 397 23.00 -8.52 12.16
C ARG A 397 24.06 -8.97 13.16
#